data_8fe4bbfd9494cdc9c1e04edcbbcbe0ce
#
_entry.id   8fe4bbfd9494cdc9c1e04edcbbcbe0ce
#
_cell.length_a   1.000
_cell.length_b   1.000
_cell.length_c   1.000
_cell.angle_alpha   90.00
_cell.angle_beta   90.00
_cell.angle_gamma   90.00
#
_symmetry.space_group_name_H-M   'P 1'
#
loop_
_entity.id
_entity.type
_entity.pdbx_description
1 polymer ?
#
loop_
_entity_poly.entity_id
_entity_poly.type
_entity_poly.pdbx_seq_one_letter_code
_entity_poly.pdbx_strand_id
1 'polypeptide(L)'
;MIFSQSEAPVLEAMKQHLQNRVVPFDVPGHKGGRGTRELTDFLGLSCLKADVNSMKPLDNLCHPVSVIKNAQELAAEAFGAENAFFVVNGTTGSVQAMIMAACKAGEKIIMPRNVHRSAINALVVNGAIPVYVNPGTNKRLGIPLGMSVENVRKAIRENPDAKAVLINNPTYYGVCSDLREIVKLAHENGMLALVDEAHGTHFYFGENMPVSGMAGGSRYGSRQHA
;
A
#
# COMPACT_ATOMS: atom_id res chain seq x y z
N MET A 1 10.19 -22.23 4.68
CA MET A 1 8.94 -22.98 4.92
C MET A 1 7.98 -22.52 3.82
N ILE A 2 7.37 -23.44 3.09
CA ILE A 2 6.34 -23.08 2.10
C ILE A 2 5.04 -23.02 2.89
N PHE A 3 4.52 -21.81 3.13
CA PHE A 3 3.21 -21.60 3.78
C PHE A 3 2.09 -21.90 2.77
N SER A 4 0.96 -22.38 3.25
CA SER A 4 -0.26 -22.48 2.44
C SER A 4 -0.99 -21.14 2.45
N GLN A 5 -1.48 -20.69 1.29
CA GLN A 5 -2.32 -19.47 1.19
C GLN A 5 -3.64 -19.56 1.97
N SER A 6 -3.97 -20.74 2.50
CA SER A 6 -5.11 -20.92 3.42
C SER A 6 -4.76 -20.62 4.88
N GLU A 7 -3.50 -20.38 5.22
CA GLU A 7 -3.06 -20.04 6.56
C GLU A 7 -3.32 -18.58 6.89
N ALA A 8 -3.67 -18.30 8.16
CA ALA A 8 -3.89 -16.96 8.68
C ALA A 8 -3.05 -16.74 9.97
N PRO A 9 -1.71 -16.61 9.86
CA PRO A 9 -0.80 -16.69 11.00
C PRO A 9 -1.13 -15.75 12.15
N VAL A 10 -1.50 -14.50 11.84
CA VAL A 10 -1.86 -13.50 12.85
C VAL A 10 -3.17 -13.85 13.55
N LEU A 11 -4.20 -14.26 12.79
CA LEU A 11 -5.50 -14.63 13.35
C LEU A 11 -5.36 -15.85 14.24
N GLU A 12 -4.59 -16.84 13.84
CA GLU A 12 -4.40 -18.08 14.61
C GLU A 12 -3.62 -17.81 15.89
N ALA A 13 -2.57 -16.98 15.82
CA ALA A 13 -1.84 -16.56 17.02
C ALA A 13 -2.73 -15.78 17.98
N MET A 14 -3.61 -14.90 17.49
CA MET A 14 -4.60 -14.21 18.31
C MET A 14 -5.56 -15.19 18.98
N LYS A 15 -6.14 -16.14 18.24
CA LYS A 15 -7.03 -17.17 18.80
C LYS A 15 -6.34 -17.98 19.90
N GLN A 16 -5.11 -18.39 19.68
CA GLN A 16 -4.31 -19.13 20.66
C GLN A 16 -4.02 -18.27 21.89
N HIS A 17 -3.65 -16.99 21.71
CA HIS A 17 -3.43 -16.06 22.82
C HIS A 17 -4.68 -15.89 23.69
N LEU A 18 -5.86 -15.79 23.08
CA LEU A 18 -7.13 -15.64 23.78
C LEU A 18 -7.53 -16.89 24.62
N GLN A 19 -7.04 -18.07 24.24
CA GLN A 19 -7.26 -19.30 25.02
C GLN A 19 -6.38 -19.36 26.28
N ASN A 20 -5.26 -18.64 26.28
CA ASN A 20 -4.35 -18.57 27.41
C ASN A 20 -4.96 -17.71 28.55
N ARG A 21 -4.81 -18.14 29.79
CA ARG A 21 -5.22 -17.37 30.97
C ARG A 21 -4.16 -16.31 31.32
N VAL A 22 -4.00 -15.34 30.45
CA VAL A 22 -3.06 -14.23 30.68
C VAL A 22 -3.75 -13.13 31.47
N VAL A 23 -3.07 -12.61 32.50
CA VAL A 23 -3.51 -11.41 33.22
C VAL A 23 -2.84 -10.19 32.57
N PRO A 24 -3.61 -9.32 31.88
CA PRO A 24 -3.05 -8.21 31.14
C PRO A 24 -2.63 -7.05 32.09
N PHE A 25 -1.33 -6.75 32.14
CA PHE A 25 -0.78 -5.56 32.77
C PHE A 25 -0.41 -4.47 31.76
N ASP A 26 -0.48 -4.79 30.48
CA ASP A 26 -0.20 -3.94 29.33
C ASP A 26 -1.43 -3.12 28.88
N VAL A 27 -1.28 -2.32 27.84
CA VAL A 27 -2.39 -1.67 27.13
C VAL A 27 -3.06 -2.68 26.20
N PRO A 28 -4.34 -2.51 25.84
CA PRO A 28 -5.24 -1.38 26.14
C PRO A 28 -5.86 -1.41 27.55
N GLY A 29 -6.31 -0.22 28.00
CA GLY A 29 -6.84 -0.02 29.36
C GLY A 29 -8.11 -0.80 29.72
N HIS A 30 -8.93 -1.20 28.74
CA HIS A 30 -10.14 -1.99 28.96
C HIS A 30 -9.85 -3.46 29.39
N LYS A 31 -8.58 -3.89 29.34
CA LYS A 31 -8.15 -5.21 29.87
C LYS A 31 -8.99 -6.39 29.37
N GLY A 32 -9.20 -6.47 28.06
CA GLY A 32 -10.04 -7.50 27.46
C GLY A 32 -11.51 -7.41 27.88
N GLY A 33 -12.01 -6.21 28.13
CA GLY A 33 -13.42 -5.94 28.52
C GLY A 33 -13.66 -5.98 30.03
N ARG A 34 -12.64 -6.14 30.88
CA ARG A 34 -12.81 -6.18 32.35
C ARG A 34 -12.94 -4.80 32.97
N GLY A 35 -12.48 -3.74 32.27
CA GLY A 35 -12.41 -2.38 32.81
C GLY A 35 -13.71 -1.57 32.68
N THR A 36 -14.58 -1.89 31.70
CA THR A 36 -15.81 -1.12 31.44
C THR A 36 -16.93 -2.03 30.93
N ARG A 37 -18.02 -2.10 31.69
CA ARG A 37 -19.19 -2.90 31.31
C ARG A 37 -19.91 -2.31 30.11
N GLU A 38 -20.13 -0.99 30.08
CA GLU A 38 -20.83 -0.31 29.01
C GLU A 38 -20.15 -0.50 27.65
N LEU A 39 -18.81 -0.42 27.59
CA LEU A 39 -18.05 -0.67 26.38
C LEU A 39 -18.13 -2.14 25.95
N THR A 40 -18.13 -3.07 26.92
CA THR A 40 -18.26 -4.50 26.64
C THR A 40 -19.65 -4.85 26.11
N ASP A 41 -20.70 -4.24 26.66
CA ASP A 41 -22.09 -4.43 26.21
C ASP A 41 -22.29 -3.84 24.80
N PHE A 42 -21.58 -2.76 24.45
CA PHE A 42 -21.69 -2.12 23.14
C PHE A 42 -20.87 -2.83 22.03
N LEU A 43 -19.60 -3.16 22.29
CA LEU A 43 -18.70 -3.76 21.30
C LEU A 43 -18.69 -5.30 21.31
N GLY A 44 -19.13 -5.90 22.38
CA GLY A 44 -19.00 -7.33 22.60
C GLY A 44 -17.65 -7.77 23.17
N LEU A 45 -17.67 -8.77 24.03
CA LEU A 45 -16.51 -9.26 24.75
C LEU A 45 -15.41 -9.80 23.82
N SER A 46 -15.79 -10.45 22.73
CA SER A 46 -14.84 -11.02 21.76
C SER A 46 -14.02 -9.95 21.05
N CYS A 47 -14.65 -8.82 20.70
CA CYS A 47 -13.97 -7.70 20.10
C CYS A 47 -12.91 -7.10 21.03
N LEU A 48 -13.28 -6.83 22.28
CA LEU A 48 -12.36 -6.28 23.29
C LEU A 48 -11.23 -7.24 23.69
N LYS A 49 -11.48 -8.54 23.63
CA LYS A 49 -10.44 -9.55 23.85
C LYS A 49 -9.45 -9.63 22.69
N ALA A 50 -9.91 -9.35 21.48
CA ALA A 50 -9.07 -9.35 20.28
C ALA A 50 -8.24 -8.07 20.13
N ASP A 51 -8.58 -7.01 20.86
CA ASP A 51 -7.77 -5.79 20.91
C ASP A 51 -6.58 -5.99 21.86
N VAL A 52 -5.44 -6.29 21.27
CA VAL A 52 -4.20 -6.69 21.94
C VAL A 52 -3.03 -5.84 21.49
N ASN A 53 -2.00 -5.77 22.32
CA ASN A 53 -0.76 -5.03 21.99
C ASN A 53 0.29 -5.97 21.36
N SER A 54 1.38 -5.38 20.87
CA SER A 54 2.58 -6.10 20.47
C SER A 54 3.16 -6.86 21.65
N MET A 55 3.33 -8.17 21.50
CA MET A 55 3.94 -9.02 22.51
C MET A 55 4.57 -10.24 21.85
N LYS A 56 5.45 -10.92 22.55
CA LYS A 56 6.21 -12.05 21.99
C LYS A 56 5.37 -13.08 21.19
N PRO A 57 4.16 -13.53 21.64
CA PRO A 57 3.36 -14.46 20.84
C PRO A 57 2.68 -13.84 19.61
N LEU A 58 2.50 -12.52 19.56
CA LEU A 58 1.77 -11.79 18.52
C LEU A 58 2.67 -10.97 17.62
N ASP A 59 4.00 -11.04 17.85
CA ASP A 59 5.00 -10.31 17.07
C ASP A 59 4.95 -8.76 17.28
N ASN A 60 5.77 -8.04 16.52
CA ASN A 60 5.82 -6.59 16.53
C ASN A 60 5.88 -6.06 15.10
N LEU A 61 4.91 -5.25 14.71
CA LEU A 61 4.81 -4.72 13.36
C LEU A 61 6.02 -3.84 12.96
N CYS A 62 6.65 -3.15 13.92
CA CYS A 62 7.83 -2.33 13.64
C CYS A 62 9.10 -3.18 13.40
N HIS A 63 9.09 -4.44 13.83
CA HIS A 63 10.20 -5.37 13.63
C HIS A 63 9.65 -6.81 13.57
N PRO A 64 8.98 -7.19 12.48
CA PRO A 64 8.34 -8.50 12.35
C PRO A 64 9.39 -9.61 12.27
N VAL A 65 9.24 -10.64 13.10
CA VAL A 65 10.16 -11.78 13.14
C VAL A 65 9.44 -13.14 13.20
N SER A 66 8.12 -13.14 13.38
CA SER A 66 7.31 -14.35 13.54
C SER A 66 5.98 -14.26 12.78
N VAL A 67 4.84 -14.23 13.45
CA VAL A 67 3.51 -14.37 12.83
C VAL A 67 3.18 -13.21 11.86
N ILE A 68 3.60 -11.98 12.16
CA ILE A 68 3.41 -10.85 11.23
C ILE A 68 4.33 -11.01 10.02
N LYS A 69 5.58 -11.43 10.24
CA LYS A 69 6.51 -11.71 9.15
C LYS A 69 5.97 -12.81 8.23
N ASN A 70 5.48 -13.91 8.80
CA ASN A 70 4.89 -15.00 8.02
C ASN A 70 3.70 -14.52 7.19
N ALA A 71 2.83 -13.67 7.78
CA ALA A 71 1.70 -13.08 7.06
C ALA A 71 2.15 -12.13 5.93
N GLN A 72 3.24 -11.38 6.12
CA GLN A 72 3.85 -10.55 5.07
C GLN A 72 4.44 -11.40 3.93
N GLU A 73 5.07 -12.53 4.24
CA GLU A 73 5.60 -13.47 3.24
C GLU A 73 4.47 -14.10 2.41
N LEU A 74 3.37 -14.51 3.05
CA LEU A 74 2.16 -14.98 2.35
C LEU A 74 1.55 -13.90 1.45
N ALA A 75 1.47 -12.67 1.94
CA ALA A 75 1.00 -11.55 1.13
C ALA A 75 1.92 -11.28 -0.06
N ALA A 76 3.24 -11.30 0.12
CA ALA A 76 4.21 -11.14 -0.96
C ALA A 76 4.01 -12.20 -2.05
N GLU A 77 3.87 -13.48 -1.66
CA GLU A 77 3.60 -14.59 -2.59
C GLU A 77 2.28 -14.39 -3.34
N ALA A 78 1.18 -14.10 -2.62
CA ALA A 78 -0.15 -13.90 -3.21
C ALA A 78 -0.18 -12.78 -4.27
N PHE A 79 0.62 -11.75 -4.06
CA PHE A 79 0.69 -10.59 -4.96
C PHE A 79 1.85 -10.64 -5.96
N GLY A 80 2.66 -11.69 -5.96
CA GLY A 80 3.82 -11.82 -6.84
C GLY A 80 4.90 -10.76 -6.57
N ALA A 81 5.05 -10.34 -5.33
CA ALA A 81 6.06 -9.37 -4.90
C ALA A 81 7.21 -10.08 -4.18
N GLU A 82 8.41 -9.49 -4.20
CA GLU A 82 9.55 -9.98 -3.44
C GLU A 82 9.36 -9.78 -1.92
N ASN A 83 8.76 -8.67 -1.54
CA ASN A 83 8.47 -8.33 -0.15
C ASN A 83 7.11 -7.63 -0.04
N ALA A 84 6.43 -7.82 1.10
CA ALA A 84 5.24 -7.08 1.48
C ALA A 84 5.42 -6.49 2.89
N PHE A 85 4.88 -5.29 3.08
CA PHE A 85 4.93 -4.57 4.35
C PHE A 85 3.52 -4.14 4.77
N PHE A 86 3.10 -4.54 5.95
CA PHE A 86 1.83 -4.08 6.51
C PHE A 86 1.99 -2.69 7.12
N VAL A 87 1.09 -1.79 6.75
CA VAL A 87 1.11 -0.39 7.20
C VAL A 87 -0.23 -0.05 7.83
N VAL A 88 -0.22 0.29 9.13
CA VAL A 88 -1.45 0.58 9.91
C VAL A 88 -2.12 1.89 9.53
N ASN A 89 -1.43 2.79 8.84
CA ASN A 89 -1.99 4.07 8.39
C ASN A 89 -2.59 4.00 6.98
N GLY A 90 -2.94 2.79 6.53
CA GLY A 90 -3.55 2.53 5.22
C GLY A 90 -2.63 2.91 4.06
N THR A 91 -3.19 2.96 2.84
CA THR A 91 -2.46 3.32 1.62
C THR A 91 -1.81 4.70 1.70
N THR A 92 -2.36 5.63 2.49
CA THR A 92 -1.75 6.94 2.73
C THR A 92 -0.32 6.80 3.25
N GLY A 93 -0.10 5.98 4.27
CA GLY A 93 1.24 5.71 4.81
C GLY A 93 2.14 5.00 3.80
N SER A 94 1.60 4.04 3.07
CA SER A 94 2.35 3.28 2.04
C SER A 94 2.81 4.18 0.90
N VAL A 95 1.95 5.06 0.37
CA VAL A 95 2.31 6.01 -0.70
C VAL A 95 3.37 7.00 -0.22
N GLN A 96 3.25 7.50 1.00
CA GLN A 96 4.26 8.39 1.58
C GLN A 96 5.61 7.69 1.73
N ALA A 97 5.62 6.50 2.31
CA ALA A 97 6.85 5.70 2.47
C ALA A 97 7.52 5.39 1.12
N MET A 98 6.73 5.02 0.12
CA MET A 98 7.18 4.70 -1.22
C MET A 98 7.86 5.90 -1.90
N ILE A 99 7.25 7.10 -1.82
CA ILE A 99 7.84 8.33 -2.38
C ILE A 99 9.11 8.73 -1.62
N MET A 100 9.09 8.66 -0.28
CA MET A 100 10.25 8.98 0.54
C MET A 100 11.43 8.02 0.35
N ALA A 101 11.15 6.76 0.03
CA ALA A 101 12.18 5.78 -0.30
C ALA A 101 12.78 6.00 -1.70
N ALA A 102 11.97 6.51 -2.66
CA ALA A 102 12.37 6.70 -4.05
C ALA A 102 13.09 8.02 -4.31
N CYS A 103 12.79 9.07 -3.56
CA CYS A 103 13.28 10.43 -3.79
C CYS A 103 13.79 11.07 -2.50
N LYS A 104 14.84 11.84 -2.62
CA LYS A 104 15.35 12.74 -1.57
C LYS A 104 14.87 14.18 -1.79
N ALA A 105 15.08 15.05 -0.80
CA ALA A 105 14.81 16.48 -0.95
C ALA A 105 15.56 17.08 -2.16
N GLY A 106 14.83 17.83 -2.99
CA GLY A 106 15.34 18.43 -4.22
C GLY A 106 15.38 17.50 -5.44
N GLU A 107 15.19 16.19 -5.28
CA GLU A 107 15.08 15.26 -6.40
C GLU A 107 13.69 15.30 -7.04
N LYS A 108 13.63 15.05 -8.36
CA LYS A 108 12.39 15.12 -9.13
C LYS A 108 11.65 13.79 -9.15
N ILE A 109 10.31 13.87 -9.12
CA ILE A 109 9.38 12.75 -9.32
C ILE A 109 8.34 13.15 -10.36
N ILE A 110 8.18 12.33 -11.41
CA ILE A 110 7.14 12.49 -12.42
C ILE A 110 5.85 11.87 -11.87
N MET A 111 4.74 12.60 -11.92
CA MET A 111 3.47 12.14 -11.36
C MET A 111 2.25 12.77 -12.03
N PRO A 112 1.08 12.11 -12.05
CA PRO A 112 -0.12 12.73 -12.60
C PRO A 112 -0.63 13.85 -11.69
N ARG A 113 -1.31 14.83 -12.28
CA ARG A 113 -1.86 15.95 -11.52
C ARG A 113 -3.05 15.55 -10.62
N ASN A 114 -3.71 14.45 -10.91
CA ASN A 114 -4.85 13.92 -10.17
C ASN A 114 -4.48 12.82 -9.16
N VAL A 115 -3.28 12.91 -8.57
CA VAL A 115 -2.86 12.01 -7.49
C VAL A 115 -3.70 12.20 -6.22
N HIS A 116 -3.72 11.19 -5.39
CA HIS A 116 -4.28 11.30 -4.04
C HIS A 116 -3.45 12.26 -3.16
N ARG A 117 -4.10 12.90 -2.18
CA ARG A 117 -3.45 13.85 -1.23
C ARG A 117 -2.24 13.27 -0.51
N SER A 118 -2.19 11.96 -0.29
CA SER A 118 -1.03 11.30 0.33
C SER A 118 0.26 11.56 -0.44
N ALA A 119 0.21 11.55 -1.78
CA ALA A 119 1.38 11.84 -2.60
C ALA A 119 1.83 13.30 -2.46
N ILE A 120 0.88 14.25 -2.45
CA ILE A 120 1.19 15.67 -2.22
C ILE A 120 1.79 15.88 -0.82
N ASN A 121 1.21 15.25 0.20
CA ASN A 121 1.73 15.34 1.56
C ASN A 121 3.14 14.75 1.68
N ALA A 122 3.42 13.66 0.94
CA ALA A 122 4.76 13.09 0.88
C ALA A 122 5.78 14.10 0.33
N LEU A 123 5.44 14.83 -0.73
CA LEU A 123 6.31 15.87 -1.30
C LEU A 123 6.60 17.00 -0.29
N VAL A 124 5.58 17.42 0.47
CA VAL A 124 5.73 18.45 1.50
C VAL A 124 6.70 18.00 2.59
N VAL A 125 6.56 16.76 3.05
CA VAL A 125 7.42 16.22 4.12
C VAL A 125 8.83 15.91 3.63
N ASN A 126 8.96 15.38 2.40
CA ASN A 126 10.22 14.91 1.84
C ASN A 126 11.01 16.03 1.14
N GLY A 127 10.34 17.05 0.62
CA GLY A 127 10.97 18.11 -0.19
C GLY A 127 11.31 17.67 -1.63
N ALA A 128 10.75 16.58 -2.14
CA ALA A 128 10.89 16.18 -3.53
C ALA A 128 10.11 17.13 -4.46
N ILE A 129 10.61 17.31 -5.68
CA ILE A 129 10.08 18.27 -6.68
C ILE A 129 9.17 17.53 -7.65
N PRO A 130 7.86 17.83 -7.71
CA PRO A 130 6.97 17.18 -8.65
C PRO A 130 7.13 17.71 -10.07
N VAL A 131 7.19 16.80 -11.04
CA VAL A 131 7.01 17.06 -12.47
C VAL A 131 5.63 16.53 -12.85
N TYR A 132 4.68 17.43 -13.00
CA TYR A 132 3.30 17.04 -13.25
C TYR A 132 3.03 16.67 -14.70
N VAL A 133 2.42 15.49 -14.89
CA VAL A 133 1.82 15.06 -16.15
C VAL A 133 0.31 15.31 -16.06
N ASN A 134 -0.22 16.11 -16.98
CA ASN A 134 -1.67 16.32 -17.03
C ASN A 134 -2.35 15.06 -17.58
N PRO A 135 -3.32 14.48 -16.86
CA PRO A 135 -4.13 13.39 -17.36
C PRO A 135 -5.06 13.89 -18.48
N GLY A 136 -5.44 13.00 -19.37
CA GLY A 136 -6.53 13.29 -20.28
C GLY A 136 -7.84 13.56 -19.50
N THR A 137 -8.82 14.14 -20.16
CA THR A 137 -10.14 14.38 -19.58
C THR A 137 -11.22 13.80 -20.48
N ASN A 138 -12.12 13.02 -19.92
CA ASN A 138 -13.34 12.62 -20.60
C ASN A 138 -14.29 13.82 -20.65
N LYS A 139 -14.42 14.44 -21.84
CA LYS A 139 -15.22 15.67 -21.99
C LYS A 139 -16.71 15.48 -21.70
N ARG A 140 -17.24 14.27 -21.88
CA ARG A 140 -18.66 13.97 -21.64
C ARG A 140 -18.97 13.85 -20.15
N LEU A 141 -18.07 13.24 -19.39
CA LEU A 141 -18.25 12.95 -17.97
C LEU A 141 -17.55 13.98 -17.06
N GLY A 142 -16.66 14.81 -17.61
CA GLY A 142 -15.88 15.77 -16.83
C GLY A 142 -14.85 15.13 -15.89
N ILE A 143 -14.51 13.85 -16.09
CA ILE A 143 -13.59 13.11 -15.20
C ILE A 143 -12.17 13.06 -15.77
N PRO A 144 -11.12 13.10 -14.92
CA PRO A 144 -9.76 12.87 -15.37
C PRO A 144 -9.55 11.40 -15.73
N LEU A 145 -8.76 11.20 -16.76
CA LEU A 145 -8.30 9.88 -17.22
C LEU A 145 -6.95 9.53 -16.57
N GLY A 146 -6.36 8.41 -16.98
CA GLY A 146 -4.98 8.04 -16.65
C GLY A 146 -3.95 8.89 -17.40
N MET A 147 -2.68 8.69 -17.09
CA MET A 147 -1.58 9.28 -17.87
C MET A 147 -1.44 8.59 -19.22
N SER A 148 -1.27 9.36 -20.29
CA SER A 148 -0.91 8.80 -21.58
C SER A 148 0.59 8.49 -21.65
N VAL A 149 0.95 7.41 -22.33
CA VAL A 149 2.34 7.01 -22.58
C VAL A 149 3.15 8.16 -23.20
N GLU A 150 2.55 8.89 -24.15
CA GLU A 150 3.20 10.01 -24.83
C GLU A 150 3.55 11.16 -23.88
N ASN A 151 2.61 11.54 -22.99
CA ASN A 151 2.85 12.60 -22.00
C ASN A 151 3.92 12.20 -20.99
N VAL A 152 3.94 10.94 -20.57
CA VAL A 152 5.00 10.40 -19.71
C VAL A 152 6.34 10.42 -20.42
N ARG A 153 6.41 9.97 -21.68
CA ARG A 153 7.61 10.01 -22.51
C ARG A 153 8.16 11.43 -22.65
N LYS A 154 7.27 12.40 -22.86
CA LYS A 154 7.65 13.82 -22.92
C LYS A 154 8.24 14.29 -21.59
N ALA A 155 7.57 14.01 -20.48
CA ALA A 155 8.01 14.40 -19.14
C ALA A 155 9.40 13.81 -18.79
N ILE A 156 9.64 12.54 -19.13
CA ILE A 156 10.94 11.86 -18.95
C ILE A 156 12.03 12.55 -19.77
N ARG A 157 11.77 12.82 -21.05
CA ARG A 157 12.76 13.52 -21.91
C ARG A 157 13.13 14.91 -21.41
N GLU A 158 12.15 15.65 -20.89
CA GLU A 158 12.34 17.00 -20.34
C GLU A 158 12.95 16.99 -18.94
N ASN A 159 12.94 15.86 -18.24
CA ASN A 159 13.45 15.69 -16.88
C ASN A 159 14.22 14.36 -16.74
N PRO A 160 15.34 14.19 -17.45
CA PRO A 160 16.09 12.93 -17.41
C PRO A 160 16.75 12.65 -16.04
N ASP A 161 16.79 13.64 -15.16
CA ASP A 161 17.30 13.58 -13.80
C ASP A 161 16.26 13.13 -12.76
N ALA A 162 14.99 12.91 -13.17
CA ALA A 162 13.95 12.41 -12.29
C ALA A 162 14.28 10.99 -11.78
N LYS A 163 13.89 10.70 -10.53
CA LYS A 163 14.21 9.42 -9.86
C LYS A 163 13.11 8.39 -10.03
N ALA A 164 11.89 8.84 -10.16
CA ALA A 164 10.74 7.94 -10.20
C ALA A 164 9.59 8.51 -11.05
N VAL A 165 8.73 7.60 -11.51
CA VAL A 165 7.42 7.88 -12.08
C VAL A 165 6.37 7.28 -11.16
N LEU A 166 5.50 8.12 -10.58
CA LEU A 166 4.35 7.67 -9.80
C LEU A 166 3.13 7.54 -10.73
N ILE A 167 2.46 6.41 -10.64
CA ILE A 167 1.30 6.07 -11.48
C ILE A 167 0.14 5.75 -10.55
N ASN A 168 -1.00 6.42 -10.73
CA ASN A 168 -2.24 6.08 -10.05
C ASN A 168 -3.05 5.13 -10.95
N ASN A 169 -3.17 3.86 -10.59
CA ASN A 169 -3.75 2.82 -11.44
C ASN A 169 -4.51 1.75 -10.62
N PRO A 170 -5.85 1.73 -10.70
CA PRO A 170 -6.71 2.64 -11.46
C PRO A 170 -6.83 4.02 -10.79
N THR A 171 -7.35 4.99 -11.53
CA THR A 171 -7.80 6.25 -10.95
C THR A 171 -9.02 6.02 -10.05
N TYR A 172 -9.44 7.03 -9.29
CA TYR A 172 -10.67 6.99 -8.47
C TYR A 172 -11.93 6.57 -9.28
N TYR A 173 -11.93 6.87 -10.57
CA TYR A 173 -13.03 6.55 -11.48
C TYR A 173 -12.87 5.20 -12.20
N GLY A 174 -11.92 4.36 -11.79
CA GLY A 174 -11.68 3.05 -12.39
C GLY A 174 -10.94 3.08 -13.73
N VAL A 175 -10.39 4.22 -14.14
CA VAL A 175 -9.65 4.33 -15.40
C VAL A 175 -8.22 3.89 -15.22
N CYS A 176 -7.78 2.92 -16.02
CA CYS A 176 -6.40 2.43 -16.05
C CYS A 176 -5.58 3.13 -17.13
N SER A 177 -4.30 3.35 -16.83
CA SER A 177 -3.27 3.76 -17.80
C SER A 177 -2.69 2.52 -18.50
N ASP A 178 -1.98 2.72 -19.60
CA ASP A 178 -1.13 1.66 -20.16
C ASP A 178 0.10 1.46 -19.27
N LEU A 179 -0.12 0.71 -18.19
CA LEU A 179 0.83 0.55 -17.11
C LEU A 179 2.13 -0.11 -17.58
N ARG A 180 2.04 -1.13 -18.46
CA ARG A 180 3.23 -1.84 -18.96
C ARG A 180 4.17 -0.92 -19.71
N GLU A 181 3.64 -0.13 -20.63
CA GLU A 181 4.46 0.80 -21.43
C GLU A 181 5.03 1.93 -20.58
N ILE A 182 4.27 2.44 -19.60
CA ILE A 182 4.77 3.48 -18.70
C ILE A 182 5.89 2.96 -17.81
N VAL A 183 5.72 1.76 -17.23
CA VAL A 183 6.74 1.11 -16.39
C VAL A 183 8.01 0.83 -17.20
N LYS A 184 7.85 0.28 -18.41
CA LYS A 184 8.97 0.05 -19.32
C LYS A 184 9.75 1.33 -19.62
N LEU A 185 9.04 2.40 -19.96
CA LEU A 185 9.65 3.71 -20.21
C LEU A 185 10.43 4.24 -18.99
N ALA A 186 9.87 4.11 -17.79
CA ALA A 186 10.54 4.51 -16.56
C ALA A 186 11.85 3.73 -16.38
N HIS A 187 11.81 2.40 -16.49
CA HIS A 187 12.97 1.54 -16.31
C HIS A 187 14.05 1.75 -17.37
N GLU A 188 13.68 1.94 -18.65
CA GLU A 188 14.62 2.23 -19.74
C GLU A 188 15.39 3.53 -19.51
N ASN A 189 14.85 4.45 -18.72
CA ASN A 189 15.49 5.71 -18.34
C ASN A 189 16.08 5.70 -16.91
N GLY A 190 16.25 4.52 -16.29
CA GLY A 190 16.84 4.38 -14.97
C GLY A 190 15.97 4.89 -13.80
N MET A 191 14.68 5.14 -14.05
CA MET A 191 13.72 5.62 -13.05
C MET A 191 12.98 4.47 -12.39
N LEU A 192 12.59 4.65 -11.14
CA LEU A 192 11.70 3.72 -10.45
C LEU A 192 10.25 3.93 -10.91
N ALA A 193 9.49 2.84 -11.05
CA ALA A 193 8.05 2.91 -11.26
C ALA A 193 7.33 2.64 -9.92
N LEU A 194 6.59 3.62 -9.45
CA LEU A 194 5.79 3.57 -8.23
C LEU A 194 4.32 3.51 -8.62
N VAL A 195 3.57 2.54 -8.12
CA VAL A 195 2.16 2.39 -8.51
C VAL A 195 1.27 2.47 -7.28
N ASP A 196 0.39 3.47 -7.27
CA ASP A 196 -0.70 3.58 -6.30
C ASP A 196 -1.90 2.79 -6.82
N GLU A 197 -2.13 1.62 -6.22
CA GLU A 197 -3.22 0.69 -6.56
C GLU A 197 -4.26 0.61 -5.44
N ALA A 198 -4.50 1.70 -4.70
CA ALA A 198 -5.49 1.72 -3.63
C ALA A 198 -6.87 1.19 -4.06
N HIS A 199 -7.25 1.38 -5.31
CA HIS A 199 -8.49 0.90 -5.90
C HIS A 199 -8.33 -0.33 -6.81
N GLY A 200 -7.13 -0.91 -6.91
CA GLY A 200 -6.77 -1.95 -7.88
C GLY A 200 -6.45 -3.33 -7.29
N THR A 201 -6.63 -3.54 -5.98
CA THR A 201 -6.27 -4.80 -5.30
C THR A 201 -6.89 -6.04 -5.96
N HIS A 202 -8.12 -5.94 -6.47
CA HIS A 202 -8.84 -7.02 -7.13
C HIS A 202 -8.25 -7.43 -8.49
N PHE A 203 -7.38 -6.62 -9.11
CA PHE A 203 -6.72 -6.95 -10.37
C PHE A 203 -5.84 -8.20 -10.29
N TYR A 204 -5.38 -8.54 -9.09
CA TYR A 204 -4.51 -9.69 -8.86
C TYR A 204 -5.25 -11.03 -8.84
N PHE A 205 -6.56 -11.01 -8.57
CA PHE A 205 -7.34 -12.22 -8.29
C PHE A 205 -8.53 -12.42 -9.24
N GLY A 206 -8.80 -11.46 -10.12
CA GLY A 206 -9.89 -11.52 -11.08
C GLY A 206 -9.44 -11.98 -12.46
N GLU A 207 -10.29 -12.74 -13.15
CA GLU A 207 -10.10 -13.07 -14.55
C GLU A 207 -10.38 -11.84 -15.44
N ASN A 208 -9.60 -11.65 -16.51
CA ASN A 208 -9.76 -10.55 -17.47
C ASN A 208 -9.63 -9.13 -16.85
N MET A 209 -8.90 -9.01 -15.76
CA MET A 209 -8.64 -7.73 -15.13
C MET A 209 -7.51 -6.95 -15.80
N PRO A 210 -7.48 -5.62 -15.66
CA PRO A 210 -6.35 -4.80 -16.09
C PRO A 210 -5.04 -5.27 -15.45
N VAL A 211 -3.92 -4.90 -16.06
CA VAL A 211 -2.59 -5.24 -15.55
C VAL A 211 -2.36 -4.58 -14.19
N SER A 212 -2.00 -5.39 -13.21
CA SER A 212 -1.62 -4.92 -11.87
C SER A 212 -0.18 -4.41 -11.84
N GLY A 213 0.17 -3.64 -10.80
CA GLY A 213 1.50 -3.06 -10.66
C GLY A 213 2.64 -4.07 -10.72
N MET A 214 2.53 -5.17 -9.97
CA MET A 214 3.58 -6.21 -9.99
C MET A 214 3.63 -6.94 -11.34
N ALA A 215 2.49 -7.25 -11.95
CA ALA A 215 2.44 -7.86 -13.29
C ALA A 215 2.90 -6.90 -14.40
N GLY A 216 2.79 -5.60 -14.19
CA GLY A 216 3.34 -4.54 -15.05
C GLY A 216 4.84 -4.35 -14.89
N GLY A 217 5.48 -4.98 -13.90
CA GLY A 217 6.91 -4.88 -13.63
C GLY A 217 7.30 -3.68 -12.75
N SER A 218 6.36 -3.05 -12.04
CA SER A 218 6.70 -1.99 -11.08
C SER A 218 7.53 -2.56 -9.93
N ARG A 219 8.52 -1.78 -9.45
CA ARG A 219 9.33 -2.20 -8.29
C ARG A 219 8.61 -1.97 -6.95
N TYR A 220 7.69 -1.01 -6.92
CA TYR A 220 6.93 -0.65 -5.72
C TYR A 220 5.46 -0.44 -6.04
N GLY A 221 4.59 -1.10 -5.29
CA GLY A 221 3.15 -0.92 -5.35
C GLY A 221 2.57 -0.69 -3.96
N SER A 222 1.66 0.29 -3.80
CA SER A 222 0.91 0.50 -2.57
C SER A 222 -0.52 -0.05 -2.73
N ARG A 223 -1.03 -0.74 -1.72
CA ARG A 223 -2.34 -1.40 -1.74
C ARG A 223 -3.04 -1.22 -0.40
N GLN A 224 -4.35 -1.10 -0.44
CA GLN A 224 -5.18 -1.29 0.74
C GLN A 224 -5.58 -2.76 0.82
N HIS A 225 -5.36 -3.36 1.98
CA HIS A 225 -6.05 -4.58 2.36
C HIS A 225 -7.33 -4.17 3.08
N ALA A 226 -8.47 -4.54 2.50
CA ALA A 226 -9.76 -4.47 3.15
C ALA A 226 -9.88 -5.58 4.20
#